data_1b82431bab0fec718f57cf1f89d78ab2
#
_entry.id   1b82431bab0fec718f57cf1f89d78ab2
#
_cell.length_a   1.000
_cell.length_b   1.000
_cell.length_c   1.000
_cell.angle_alpha   90.00
_cell.angle_beta   90.00
_cell.angle_gamma   90.00
#
_symmetry.space_group_name_H-M   'P 1'
#
loop_
_entity.id
_entity.type
_entity.pdbx_description
1 polymer ?
#
loop_
_entity_poly.entity_id
_entity_poly.type
_entity_poly.pdbx_seq_one_letter_code
_entity_poly.pdbx_strand_id
1 'polypeptide(L)'
;IITSIIMLFFLSKKHKNILIPTSAHVYQLDQNIIFDADLKKLIVGKEEILMKPQISVLLRHFLEAPEFILKDEEIQEIFWSNKSNNESRLHNAISRLRGVFENIPSIEVQRYEKVGYQLYIRRI
;
A
#
# COMPACT_ATOMS: atom_id res chain seq x y z
N ILE A 1 18.64 -16.98 8.68
CA ILE A 1 17.98 -16.50 8.34
C ILE A 1 17.40 -16.46 8.31
N ILE A 2 17.42 -16.59 8.48
CA ILE A 2 16.58 -16.06 8.16
C ILE A 2 15.88 -16.28 8.30
N THR A 3 16.16 -16.60 8.55
CA THR A 3 15.17 -16.37 8.41
C THR A 3 14.77 -16.10 9.02
N SER A 4 15.31 -16.34 9.39
CA SER A 4 14.61 -15.71 9.58
C SER A 4 14.35 -15.02 9.95
N ILE A 5 14.75 -14.98 10.38
CA ILE A 5 14.28 -13.99 10.37
C ILE A 5 13.72 -13.76 10.49
N ILE A 6 13.75 -13.99 10.61
CA ILE A 6 13.00 -13.48 10.42
C ILE A 6 12.49 -13.59 10.98
N MET A 7 13.11 -14.01 11.31
CA MET A 7 12.47 -13.74 11.38
C MET A 7 12.18 -13.37 12.10
N LEU A 8 12.75 -13.35 12.64
CA LEU A 8 12.36 -12.61 12.82
C LEU A 8 11.81 -12.20 13.18
N PHE A 9 11.77 -12.18 13.49
CA PHE A 9 11.02 -11.37 13.31
C PHE A 9 10.29 -11.58 13.56
N PHE A 10 10.36 -12.00 14.00
CA PHE A 10 9.40 -11.78 13.89
C PHE A 10 8.74 -11.98 14.67
N LEU A 11 8.87 -12.24 15.39
CA LEU A 11 8.19 -11.94 15.84
C LEU A 11 7.38 -11.51 16.43
N SER A 12 6.86 -11.39 16.80
CA SER A 12 5.99 -10.73 16.97
C SER A 12 5.31 -10.09 17.22
N LYS A 13 4.93 -9.97 17.48
CA LYS A 13 4.25 -9.28 17.40
C LYS A 13 3.43 -8.69 17.30
N LYS A 14 2.95 -8.51 17.53
CA LYS A 14 2.26 -7.89 17.12
C LYS A 14 1.91 -7.58 16.23
N HIS A 15 1.60 -7.85 15.75
CA HIS A 15 1.46 -7.45 14.73
C HIS A 15 1.44 -6.57 14.11
N LYS A 16 1.35 -7.17 13.94
CA LYS A 16 1.76 -6.03 13.23
C LYS A 16 2.09 -6.21 11.81
N ASN A 17 1.80 -5.23 10.97
CA ASN A 17 2.13 -5.30 9.55
C ASN A 17 3.57 -4.86 9.38
N ILE A 18 4.45 -5.80 9.30
CA ILE A 18 5.88 -5.51 9.16
C ILE A 18 6.28 -5.83 7.74
N LEU A 19 6.80 -4.83 7.05
CA LEU A 19 7.36 -5.01 5.73
C LEU A 19 8.86 -4.91 5.83
N ILE A 20 9.53 -5.88 5.24
CA ILE A 20 10.99 -5.88 5.19
C ILE A 20 11.36 -5.57 3.75
N PRO A 21 11.86 -4.36 3.49
CA PRO A 21 12.22 -4.01 2.12
C PRO A 21 13.41 -4.81 1.66
N THR A 22 13.33 -5.31 0.42
CA THR A 22 14.44 -6.01 -0.18
C THR A 22 15.44 -5.05 -0.77
N SER A 23 15.02 -3.81 -1.00
CA SER A 23 15.90 -2.73 -1.39
C SER A 23 15.20 -1.44 -0.99
N ALA A 24 15.78 -0.30 -1.32
CA ALA A 24 15.33 0.98 -0.79
C ALA A 24 13.84 1.23 -1.02
N HIS A 25 13.30 0.84 -2.16
CA HIS A 25 11.92 1.18 -2.47
C HIS A 25 11.16 0.00 -3.04
N VAL A 26 11.51 -1.19 -2.62
CA VAL A 26 10.84 -2.40 -3.05
C VAL A 26 10.18 -3.04 -1.84
N TYR A 27 8.90 -3.32 -1.95
CA TYR A 27 8.11 -3.83 -0.85
C TYR A 27 7.52 -5.18 -1.23
N GLN A 28 7.71 -6.16 -0.37
CA GLN A 28 7.11 -7.47 -0.58
C GLN A 28 5.76 -7.49 0.13
N LEU A 29 4.68 -7.50 -0.65
CA LEU A 29 3.34 -7.44 -0.08
C LEU A 29 2.81 -8.81 0.28
N ASP A 30 3.16 -9.80 -0.52
CA ASP A 30 2.71 -11.17 -0.33
C ASP A 30 3.78 -12.06 -0.95
N GLN A 31 3.59 -13.36 -0.85
CA GLN A 31 4.58 -14.30 -1.38
C GLN A 31 4.85 -14.07 -2.87
N ASN A 32 3.81 -13.74 -3.62
CA ASN A 32 3.92 -13.55 -5.06
C ASN A 32 3.74 -12.11 -5.50
N ILE A 33 3.71 -11.16 -4.58
CA ILE A 33 3.38 -9.78 -4.93
C ILE A 33 4.45 -8.85 -4.42
N ILE A 34 5.07 -8.13 -5.34
CA ILE A 34 6.13 -7.18 -5.02
C ILE A 34 5.77 -5.84 -5.63
N PHE A 35 5.89 -4.79 -4.83
CA PHE A 35 5.68 -3.42 -5.30
C PHE A 35 7.02 -2.73 -5.42
N ASP A 36 7.35 -2.27 -6.62
CA ASP A 36 8.58 -1.53 -6.88
C ASP A 36 8.20 -0.07 -7.06
N ALA A 37 8.46 0.73 -6.04
CA ALA A 37 8.05 2.13 -6.07
C ALA A 37 8.86 2.95 -7.06
N ASP A 38 10.12 2.60 -7.27
CA ASP A 38 10.94 3.32 -8.23
C ASP A 38 10.49 3.10 -9.66
N LEU A 39 10.15 1.88 -9.99
CA LEU A 39 9.67 1.54 -11.33
C LEU A 39 8.17 1.71 -11.45
N LYS A 40 7.49 2.00 -10.37
CA LYS A 40 6.06 2.24 -10.33
C LYS A 40 5.28 1.08 -10.89
N LYS A 41 5.64 -0.12 -10.45
CA LYS A 41 4.95 -1.30 -10.93
C LYS A 41 4.74 -2.31 -9.82
N LEU A 42 3.73 -3.13 -10.03
CA LEU A 42 3.39 -4.22 -9.14
C LEU A 42 3.69 -5.51 -9.88
N ILE A 43 4.47 -6.37 -9.27
CA ILE A 43 4.82 -7.65 -9.87
C ILE A 43 4.01 -8.72 -9.18
N VAL A 44 3.17 -9.40 -9.94
CA VAL A 44 2.30 -10.44 -9.42
C VAL A 44 2.64 -11.72 -10.13
N GLY A 45 3.43 -12.56 -9.47
CA GLY A 45 3.93 -13.76 -10.10
C GLY A 45 4.80 -13.39 -11.27
N LYS A 46 4.34 -13.70 -12.47
CA LYS A 46 5.08 -13.39 -13.70
C LYS A 46 4.55 -12.16 -14.42
N GLU A 47 3.51 -11.56 -13.89
CA GLU A 47 2.89 -10.41 -14.54
C GLU A 47 3.32 -9.12 -13.90
N GLU A 48 3.33 -8.07 -14.68
CA GLU A 48 3.66 -6.73 -14.19
C GLU A 48 2.52 -5.79 -14.48
N ILE A 49 2.14 -5.02 -13.47
CA ILE A 49 1.09 -4.02 -13.59
C ILE A 49 1.73 -2.66 -13.39
N LEU A 50 1.74 -1.85 -14.43
CA LEU A 50 2.29 -0.51 -14.33
C LEU A 50 1.27 0.40 -13.67
N MET A 51 1.77 1.30 -12.84
CA MET A 51 0.92 2.21 -12.07
C MET A 51 1.24 3.64 -12.45
N LYS A 52 0.22 4.48 -12.44
CA LYS A 52 0.46 5.90 -12.62
C LYS A 52 1.25 6.44 -11.43
N PRO A 53 2.08 7.46 -11.66
CA PRO A 53 2.93 7.95 -10.57
C PRO A 53 2.18 8.32 -9.30
N GLN A 54 1.02 8.97 -9.43
CA GLN A 54 0.23 9.36 -8.27
C GLN A 54 -0.24 8.15 -7.47
N ILE A 55 -0.62 7.09 -8.16
CA ILE A 55 -1.13 5.90 -7.50
C ILE A 55 0.00 5.14 -6.84
N SER A 56 1.18 5.14 -7.46
CA SER A 56 2.36 4.54 -6.85
C SER A 56 2.72 5.27 -5.55
N VAL A 57 2.67 6.60 -5.56
CA VAL A 57 2.95 7.39 -4.37
C VAL A 57 1.92 7.09 -3.27
N LEU A 58 0.65 7.00 -3.65
CA LEU A 58 -0.40 6.70 -2.70
C LEU A 58 -0.17 5.34 -2.04
N LEU A 59 0.13 4.33 -2.84
CA LEU A 59 0.38 3.00 -2.29
C LEU A 59 1.56 3.01 -1.33
N ARG A 60 2.62 3.72 -1.71
CA ARG A 60 3.79 3.80 -0.86
C ARG A 60 3.45 4.43 0.49
N HIS A 61 2.65 5.50 0.48
CA HIS A 61 2.26 6.13 1.73
C HIS A 61 1.43 5.20 2.61
N PHE A 62 0.56 4.40 2.01
CA PHE A 62 -0.17 3.39 2.78
C PHE A 62 0.79 2.42 3.44
N LEU A 63 1.77 1.94 2.68
CA LEU A 63 2.68 0.92 3.21
C LEU A 63 3.58 1.46 4.31
N GLU A 64 3.81 2.76 4.32
CA GLU A 64 4.64 3.38 5.34
C GLU A 64 3.84 3.93 6.51
N ALA A 65 2.52 3.88 6.43
CA ALA A 65 1.66 4.40 7.48
C ALA A 65 1.44 3.34 8.56
N PRO A 66 1.22 3.78 9.81
CA PRO A 66 0.92 2.83 10.88
C PRO A 66 -0.33 2.04 10.54
N GLU A 67 -0.24 0.73 10.67
CA GLU A 67 -1.35 -0.19 10.40
C GLU A 67 -1.92 -0.02 9.00
N PHE A 68 -1.16 0.59 8.10
CA PHE A 68 -1.59 0.83 6.71
C PHE A 68 -2.86 1.66 6.64
N ILE A 69 -3.00 2.62 7.55
CA ILE A 69 -4.16 3.51 7.61
C ILE A 69 -3.73 4.93 7.24
N LEU A 70 -4.46 5.53 6.30
CA LEU A 70 -4.28 6.93 5.95
C LEU A 70 -5.61 7.64 6.12
N LYS A 71 -5.58 8.76 6.82
CA LYS A 71 -6.78 9.59 6.97
C LYS A 71 -7.00 10.41 5.72
N ASP A 72 -8.26 10.80 5.49
CA ASP A 72 -8.60 11.61 4.33
C ASP A 72 -7.74 12.85 4.22
N GLU A 73 -7.53 13.54 5.35
CA GLU A 73 -6.70 14.73 5.36
C GLU A 73 -5.27 14.43 4.97
N GLU A 74 -4.75 13.29 5.41
CA GLU A 74 -3.40 12.91 5.08
C GLU A 74 -3.23 12.66 3.60
N ILE A 75 -4.21 12.00 3.00
CA ILE A 75 -4.17 11.72 1.57
C ILE A 75 -4.24 13.02 0.77
N GLN A 76 -5.13 13.91 1.20
CA GLN A 76 -5.27 15.18 0.51
C GLN A 76 -4.00 16.02 0.62
N GLU A 77 -3.36 15.97 1.78
CA GLU A 77 -2.14 16.73 1.99
C GLU A 77 -1.00 16.22 1.11
N ILE A 78 -0.94 14.93 0.90
CA ILE A 78 0.08 14.34 0.05
C ILE A 78 0.02 14.93 -1.36
N PHE A 79 -1.17 15.09 -1.89
CA PHE A 79 -1.34 15.46 -3.29
C PHE A 79 -1.76 16.90 -3.53
N TRP A 80 -2.47 17.50 -2.57
CA TRP A 80 -3.09 18.80 -2.80
C TRP A 80 -2.97 19.68 -1.56
N SER A 81 -1.75 19.79 -1.06
CA SER A 81 -1.48 20.27 0.28
C SER A 81 -2.09 21.62 0.62
N ASN A 82 -2.21 22.53 -0.34
CA ASN A 82 -2.77 23.85 -0.04
C ASN A 82 -4.00 24.16 -0.85
N LYS A 83 -4.71 23.14 -1.26
CA LYS A 83 -5.93 23.33 -2.01
C LYS A 83 -7.13 23.04 -1.14
N SER A 84 -8.26 23.52 -1.58
CA SER A 84 -9.50 23.19 -0.90
C SER A 84 -9.74 21.69 -0.96
N ASN A 85 -10.53 21.21 -0.03
CA ASN A 85 -10.94 19.82 -0.02
C ASN A 85 -11.58 19.47 -1.35
N ASN A 86 -11.13 18.37 -1.93
CA ASN A 86 -11.75 17.89 -3.13
C ASN A 86 -11.99 16.41 -2.96
N GLU A 87 -13.18 16.10 -2.47
CA GLU A 87 -13.53 14.71 -2.21
C GLU A 87 -13.56 13.88 -3.48
N SER A 88 -13.89 14.52 -4.60
CA SER A 88 -13.90 13.80 -5.86
C SER A 88 -12.51 13.30 -6.23
N ARG A 89 -11.49 14.13 -6.03
CA ARG A 89 -10.13 13.72 -6.32
C ARG A 89 -9.68 12.59 -5.41
N LEU A 90 -10.04 12.71 -4.13
CA LEU A 90 -9.71 11.69 -3.16
C LEU A 90 -10.34 10.36 -3.54
N HIS A 91 -11.63 10.37 -3.84
CA HIS A 91 -12.32 9.15 -4.21
C HIS A 91 -11.78 8.57 -5.52
N ASN A 92 -11.42 9.44 -6.46
CA ASN A 92 -10.85 8.96 -7.72
C ASN A 92 -9.50 8.29 -7.50
N ALA A 93 -8.67 8.86 -6.64
CA ALA A 93 -7.38 8.26 -6.36
C ALA A 93 -7.53 6.88 -5.72
N ILE A 94 -8.44 6.79 -4.75
CA ILE A 94 -8.70 5.51 -4.09
C ILE A 94 -9.29 4.51 -5.09
N SER A 95 -10.18 4.96 -5.94
CA SER A 95 -10.78 4.09 -6.93
C SER A 95 -9.75 3.53 -7.89
N ARG A 96 -8.80 4.36 -8.29
CA ARG A 96 -7.73 3.91 -9.18
C ARG A 96 -6.82 2.91 -8.50
N LEU A 97 -6.53 3.16 -7.22
CA LEU A 97 -5.72 2.20 -6.48
C LEU A 97 -6.44 0.87 -6.35
N ARG A 98 -7.75 0.92 -6.07
CA ARG A 98 -8.55 -0.30 -6.03
C ARG A 98 -8.50 -1.05 -7.35
N GLY A 99 -8.48 -0.31 -8.45
CA GLY A 99 -8.39 -0.92 -9.76
C GLY A 99 -7.11 -1.70 -9.98
N VAL A 100 -6.01 -1.24 -9.37
CA VAL A 100 -4.75 -1.96 -9.47
C VAL A 100 -4.88 -3.35 -8.83
N PHE A 101 -5.64 -3.45 -7.75
CA PHE A 101 -5.78 -4.70 -7.01
C PHE A 101 -7.03 -5.49 -7.39
N GLU A 102 -7.69 -5.09 -8.45
CA GLU A 102 -8.98 -5.66 -8.82
C GLU A 102 -8.92 -7.17 -9.00
N ASN A 103 -7.83 -7.68 -9.53
CA ASN A 103 -7.64 -9.12 -9.74
C ASN A 103 -6.73 -9.76 -8.71
N ILE A 104 -6.52 -9.09 -7.59
CA ILE A 104 -5.66 -9.58 -6.52
C ILE A 104 -6.50 -9.66 -5.25
N PRO A 105 -7.11 -10.81 -4.99
CA PRO A 105 -8.05 -10.91 -3.86
C PRO A 105 -7.41 -10.77 -2.49
N SER A 106 -6.10 -10.92 -2.39
CA SER A 106 -5.44 -10.82 -1.10
C SER A 106 -5.19 -9.38 -0.66
N ILE A 107 -5.44 -8.40 -1.52
CA ILE A 107 -5.19 -7.00 -1.20
C ILE A 107 -6.44 -6.19 -1.47
N GLU A 108 -6.83 -5.38 -0.49
CA GLU A 108 -8.04 -4.56 -0.56
C GLU A 108 -7.80 -3.22 0.09
N VAL A 109 -8.46 -2.19 -0.44
CA VAL A 109 -8.49 -0.88 0.21
C VAL A 109 -9.90 -0.68 0.73
N GLN A 110 -10.04 -0.54 2.04
CA GLN A 110 -11.35 -0.42 2.67
C GLN A 110 -11.49 0.92 3.36
N ARG A 111 -12.72 1.40 3.45
CA ARG A 111 -13.01 2.60 4.20
C ARG A 111 -12.78 2.33 5.68
N TYR A 112 -12.09 3.24 6.36
CA TYR A 112 -11.75 3.07 7.77
C TYR A 112 -12.50 4.11 8.60
N GLU A 113 -13.48 3.66 9.35
CA GLU A 113 -14.20 4.45 10.36
C GLU A 113 -14.68 5.82 9.88
N LYS A 114 -14.97 5.94 8.60
CA LYS A 114 -15.46 7.19 8.00
C LYS A 114 -14.44 8.34 8.05
N VAL A 115 -13.22 8.07 8.46
CA VAL A 115 -12.20 9.12 8.54
C VAL A 115 -11.04 8.89 7.58
N GLY A 116 -10.92 7.68 7.03
CA GLY A 116 -9.80 7.40 6.16
C GLY A 116 -9.98 6.09 5.43
N TYR A 117 -8.87 5.52 5.03
CA TYR A 117 -8.85 4.24 4.31
C TYR A 117 -7.76 3.37 4.90
N GLN A 118 -7.95 2.08 4.78
CA GLN A 118 -6.97 1.11 5.25
C GLN A 118 -6.67 0.12 4.16
N LEU A 119 -5.39 -0.17 3.98
CA LEU A 119 -4.96 -1.18 3.04
C LEU A 119 -4.88 -2.51 3.79
N TYR A 120 -5.61 -3.49 3.30
CA TYR A 120 -5.60 -4.83 3.87
C TYR A 120 -4.80 -5.76 2.98
N ILE A 121 -3.84 -6.44 3.58
CA ILE A 121 -3.08 -7.46 2.89
C ILE A 121 -3.30 -8.75 3.64
N ARG A 122 -3.98 -9.67 2.96
CA ARG A 122 -4.29 -10.96 3.57
C ARG A 122 -3.14 -11.90 3.27
N ARG A 123 -2.32 -12.13 4.26
CA ARG A 123 -1.19 -13.02 4.10
C ARG A 123 -1.57 -14.42 4.53
N ILE A 124 -1.12 -15.38 3.76
CA ILE A 124 -1.43 -16.77 4.05
C ILE A 124 -0.18 -17.49 4.49
#